data_69c4b67c8dcbf37f6a0af88b68c0b44b
#
_entry.id   69c4b67c8dcbf37f6a0af88b68c0b44b
#
_cell.length_a   1.000
_cell.length_b   1.000
_cell.length_c   1.000
_cell.angle_alpha   90.00
_cell.angle_beta   90.00
_cell.angle_gamma   90.00
#
_symmetry.space_group_name_H-M   'P 1'
#
loop_
_entity.id
_entity.type
_entity.pdbx_description
1 polymer ?
#
loop_
_entity_poly.entity_id
_entity_poly.type
_entity_poly.pdbx_seq_one_letter_code
_entity_poly.pdbx_strand_id
1 'polypeptide(L)'
;KPGKVSARYAIIAGTIGESGWIDVLASRNKIDTAAIAGSWERYMIEVVNNPVPGIKKAIVVAGSDRRGTAYGLLSISKAIGVSPWYWWADAPIKQQKQVSVKVDKFISKTPSVKFRGVFINDEDWGLYRWSKRNFEKERGNFGPRTYAKVCELLLRLQANYLCPAMHDASMAFHR
;
A
#
# COMPACT_ATOMS: atom_id res chain seq x y z
N LYS A 1 13.12 18.46 -7.68
CA LYS A 1 12.39 19.52 -6.94
C LYS A 1 10.89 19.26 -7.07
N PRO A 2 10.10 19.40 -5.99
CA PRO A 2 8.65 19.30 -6.10
C PRO A 2 8.11 20.36 -7.05
N GLY A 3 7.25 19.96 -8.00
CA GLY A 3 6.59 20.89 -8.92
C GLY A 3 5.65 21.86 -8.19
N LYS A 4 5.24 22.96 -8.86
CA LYS A 4 4.19 23.83 -8.31
C LYS A 4 2.88 23.09 -8.30
N VAL A 5 2.29 22.91 -7.11
CA VAL A 5 0.96 22.34 -6.92
C VAL A 5 0.06 23.41 -6.32
N SER A 6 -1.11 23.63 -6.91
CA SER A 6 -2.14 24.49 -6.35
C SER A 6 -3.34 23.62 -5.97
N ALA A 7 -3.47 23.34 -4.68
CA ALA A 7 -4.59 22.59 -4.13
C ALA A 7 -4.86 23.06 -2.69
N ARG A 8 -6.14 23.25 -2.35
CA ARG A 8 -6.48 23.61 -0.98
C ARG A 8 -6.15 22.51 0.02
N TYR A 9 -6.33 21.24 -0.38
CA TYR A 9 -6.08 20.04 0.40
C TYR A 9 -5.32 19.02 -0.45
N ALA A 10 -4.45 18.24 0.18
CA ALA A 10 -3.65 17.23 -0.50
C ALA A 10 -3.38 16.00 0.38
N ILE A 11 -3.02 14.90 -0.25
CA ILE A 11 -2.31 13.79 0.38
C ILE A 11 -0.90 13.83 -0.19
N ILE A 12 0.10 13.92 0.69
CA ILE A 12 1.51 13.90 0.33
C ILE A 12 2.08 12.59 0.87
N ALA A 13 2.52 11.72 -0.03
CA ALA A 13 3.09 10.43 0.36
C ALA A 13 4.48 10.24 -0.26
N GLY A 14 5.36 9.61 0.47
CA GLY A 14 6.69 9.28 -0.04
C GLY A 14 7.59 8.60 0.97
N THR A 15 8.73 8.13 0.45
CA THR A 15 9.77 7.46 1.23
C THR A 15 10.84 8.47 1.64
N ILE A 16 11.31 8.38 2.87
CA ILE A 16 12.39 9.20 3.41
C ILE A 16 13.65 8.98 2.56
N GLY A 17 14.30 10.08 2.14
CA GLY A 17 15.52 10.03 1.30
C GLY A 17 15.27 9.72 -0.18
N GLU A 18 14.05 9.34 -0.58
CA GLU A 18 13.68 9.10 -1.98
C GLU A 18 12.64 10.12 -2.49
N SER A 19 11.90 10.74 -1.60
CA SER A 19 10.84 11.69 -1.94
C SER A 19 11.22 13.12 -1.57
N GLY A 20 11.48 13.95 -2.58
CA GLY A 20 11.79 15.36 -2.36
C GLY A 20 10.69 16.14 -1.60
N TRP A 21 9.44 15.68 -1.62
CA TRP A 21 8.37 16.27 -0.82
C TRP A 21 8.53 15.95 0.67
N ILE A 22 8.79 14.69 1.00
CA ILE A 22 8.99 14.23 2.38
C ILE A 22 10.25 14.88 2.97
N ASP A 23 11.34 14.90 2.20
CA ASP A 23 12.62 15.46 2.64
C ASP A 23 12.53 16.97 2.88
N VAL A 24 11.79 17.71 2.04
CA VAL A 24 11.51 19.14 2.25
C VAL A 24 10.66 19.37 3.50
N LEU A 25 9.66 18.53 3.76
CA LEU A 25 8.83 18.66 4.97
C LEU A 25 9.65 18.38 6.23
N ALA A 26 10.50 17.35 6.19
CA ALA A 26 11.39 17.01 7.31
C ALA A 26 12.42 18.12 7.57
N SER A 27 13.12 18.60 6.53
CA SER A 27 14.12 19.67 6.67
C SER A 27 13.56 21.01 7.17
N ARG A 28 12.26 21.23 6.97
CA ARG A 28 11.53 22.42 7.48
C ARG A 28 10.86 22.20 8.84
N ASN A 29 11.15 21.10 9.52
CA ASN A 29 10.53 20.71 10.77
C ASN A 29 8.98 20.70 10.72
N LYS A 30 8.40 20.40 9.56
CA LYS A 30 6.94 20.24 9.38
C LYS A 30 6.47 18.85 9.78
N ILE A 31 7.35 17.86 9.70
CA ILE A 31 7.17 16.49 10.16
C ILE A 31 8.45 16.02 10.88
N ASP A 32 8.27 15.17 11.88
CA ASP A 32 9.40 14.51 12.53
C ASP A 32 9.46 13.04 12.11
N THR A 33 10.45 12.71 11.32
CA THR A 33 10.67 11.36 10.79
C THR A 33 11.63 10.52 11.62
N ALA A 34 12.22 11.08 12.68
CA ALA A 34 13.27 10.40 13.48
C ALA A 34 12.81 9.04 14.02
N ALA A 35 11.53 8.94 14.43
CA ALA A 35 10.99 7.70 14.99
C ALA A 35 10.93 6.53 14.01
N ILE A 36 11.01 6.77 12.69
CA ILE A 36 10.91 5.74 11.66
C ILE A 36 12.13 5.69 10.73
N ALA A 37 12.97 6.72 10.71
CA ALA A 37 14.17 6.78 9.88
C ALA A 37 15.10 5.60 10.17
N GLY A 38 15.65 4.99 9.11
CA GLY A 38 16.52 3.80 9.21
C GLY A 38 15.83 2.54 9.70
N SER A 39 14.54 2.60 10.02
CA SER A 39 13.73 1.44 10.37
C SER A 39 13.25 0.72 9.12
N TRP A 40 12.73 -0.48 9.30
CA TRP A 40 12.26 -1.33 8.25
C TRP A 40 10.72 -1.41 8.24
N GLU A 41 10.13 -1.12 7.07
CA GLU A 41 8.67 -1.18 6.80
C GLU A 41 7.80 -0.39 7.79
N ARG A 42 8.35 0.70 8.32
CA ARG A 42 7.59 1.60 9.18
C ARG A 42 7.05 2.79 8.40
N TYR A 43 6.01 3.38 8.92
CA TYR A 43 5.42 4.60 8.39
C TYR A 43 4.82 5.47 9.47
N MET A 44 4.66 6.73 9.13
CA MET A 44 3.90 7.68 9.93
C MET A 44 2.84 8.36 9.07
N ILE A 45 1.75 8.76 9.72
CA ILE A 45 0.66 9.53 9.12
C ILE A 45 0.35 10.68 10.05
N GLU A 46 0.33 11.90 9.53
CA GLU A 46 -0.11 13.07 10.30
C GLU A 46 -0.71 14.13 9.39
N VAL A 47 -1.50 15.03 10.00
CA VAL A 47 -2.05 16.20 9.31
C VAL A 47 -1.12 17.38 9.51
N VAL A 48 -0.66 17.97 8.41
CA VAL A 48 0.23 19.12 8.38
C VAL A 48 -0.50 20.34 7.81
N ASN A 49 -0.52 21.43 8.58
CA ASN A 49 -1.04 22.70 8.11
C ASN A 49 0.06 23.46 7.35
N ASN A 50 -0.32 24.06 6.21
CA ASN A 50 0.58 24.79 5.32
C ASN A 50 1.89 24.03 5.06
N PRO A 51 1.80 22.78 4.53
CA PRO A 51 2.98 21.93 4.33
C PRO A 51 3.96 22.59 3.36
N VAL A 52 3.43 23.13 2.27
CA VAL A 52 4.18 23.85 1.24
C VAL A 52 3.34 25.00 0.69
N PRO A 53 3.94 26.00 0.04
CA PRO A 53 3.19 27.08 -0.59
C PRO A 53 2.14 26.55 -1.56
N GLY A 54 0.90 27.07 -1.46
CA GLY A 54 -0.23 26.66 -2.30
C GLY A 54 -1.09 25.51 -1.72
N ILE A 55 -0.66 24.85 -0.65
CA ILE A 55 -1.46 23.81 0.02
C ILE A 55 -1.78 24.24 1.45
N LYS A 56 -3.07 24.40 1.75
CA LYS A 56 -3.52 24.84 3.09
C LYS A 56 -3.35 23.72 4.13
N LYS A 57 -3.65 22.47 3.78
CA LYS A 57 -3.57 21.33 4.67
C LYS A 57 -3.31 20.04 3.89
N ALA A 58 -2.48 19.16 4.42
CA ALA A 58 -2.25 17.85 3.84
C ALA A 58 -2.28 16.75 4.91
N ILE A 59 -2.74 15.56 4.49
CA ILE A 59 -2.40 14.31 5.17
C ILE A 59 -1.03 13.90 4.61
N VAL A 60 -0.04 13.78 5.47
CA VAL A 60 1.30 13.36 5.10
C VAL A 60 1.51 11.91 5.51
N VAL A 61 1.97 11.10 4.56
CA VAL A 61 2.35 9.70 4.76
C VAL A 61 3.84 9.58 4.45
N ALA A 62 4.66 9.40 5.46
CA ALA A 62 6.09 9.16 5.30
C ALA A 62 6.42 7.71 5.64
N GLY A 63 7.07 7.00 4.71
CA GLY A 63 7.56 5.64 4.93
C GLY A 63 9.07 5.64 5.16
N SER A 64 9.55 4.74 6.03
CA SER A 64 10.98 4.48 6.20
C SER A 64 11.61 3.82 4.97
N ASP A 65 10.80 3.11 4.21
CA ASP A 65 11.11 2.50 2.91
C ASP A 65 9.86 2.48 2.01
N ARG A 66 9.98 1.95 0.80
CA ARG A 66 8.89 1.91 -0.19
C ARG A 66 7.68 1.12 0.29
N ARG A 67 7.90 0.01 1.00
CA ARG A 67 6.80 -0.79 1.55
C ARG A 67 6.12 -0.07 2.70
N GLY A 68 6.88 0.58 3.59
CA GLY A 68 6.32 1.45 4.63
C GLY A 68 5.42 2.53 4.05
N THR A 69 5.84 3.19 2.96
CA THR A 69 5.00 4.18 2.26
C THR A 69 3.71 3.55 1.73
N ALA A 70 3.79 2.39 1.08
CA ALA A 70 2.62 1.68 0.58
C ALA A 70 1.67 1.26 1.71
N TYR A 71 2.20 0.74 2.81
CA TYR A 71 1.41 0.35 3.98
C TYR A 71 0.69 1.55 4.61
N GLY A 72 1.35 2.69 4.69
CA GLY A 72 0.74 3.93 5.18
C GLY A 72 -0.44 4.37 4.32
N LEU A 73 -0.29 4.39 3.00
CA LEU A 73 -1.37 4.72 2.06
C LEU A 73 -2.54 3.72 2.16
N LEU A 74 -2.24 2.43 2.21
CA LEU A 74 -3.25 1.38 2.31
C LEU A 74 -3.94 1.36 3.68
N SER A 75 -3.28 1.85 4.74
CA SER A 75 -3.90 2.07 6.05
C SER A 75 -4.98 3.14 5.99
N ILE A 76 -4.76 4.23 5.24
CA ILE A 76 -5.81 5.24 5.00
C ILE A 76 -6.96 4.62 4.21
N SER A 77 -6.67 3.85 3.17
CA SER A 77 -7.68 3.12 2.39
C SER A 77 -8.55 2.23 3.29
N LYS A 78 -7.93 1.50 4.22
CA LYS A 78 -8.64 0.67 5.21
C LYS A 78 -9.49 1.53 6.16
N ALA A 79 -8.95 2.66 6.65
CA ALA A 79 -9.65 3.54 7.58
C ALA A 79 -10.91 4.17 6.98
N ILE A 80 -10.96 4.39 5.67
CA ILE A 80 -12.16 4.87 4.96
C ILE A 80 -13.10 3.73 4.53
N GLY A 81 -12.88 2.50 4.99
CA GLY A 81 -13.81 1.38 4.82
C GLY A 81 -13.48 0.41 3.68
N VAL A 82 -12.33 0.52 3.03
CA VAL A 82 -11.91 -0.46 2.01
C VAL A 82 -11.27 -1.66 2.71
N SER A 83 -11.97 -2.79 2.75
CA SER A 83 -11.43 -4.04 3.28
C SER A 83 -10.20 -4.49 2.49
N PRO A 84 -9.13 -5.01 3.12
CA PRO A 84 -8.05 -5.68 2.40
C PRO A 84 -8.56 -6.80 1.47
N TRP A 85 -9.64 -7.45 1.85
CA TRP A 85 -10.26 -8.57 1.16
C TRP A 85 -11.32 -8.19 0.13
N TYR A 86 -11.48 -6.89 -0.19
CA TYR A 86 -12.56 -6.38 -1.03
C TYR A 86 -12.71 -7.10 -2.36
N TRP A 87 -11.63 -7.64 -2.89
CA TRP A 87 -11.61 -8.32 -4.17
C TRP A 87 -11.66 -9.85 -4.04
N TRP A 88 -11.14 -10.39 -2.92
CA TRP A 88 -10.96 -11.84 -2.76
C TRP A 88 -12.10 -12.56 -2.03
N ALA A 89 -12.78 -11.92 -1.12
CA ALA A 89 -13.67 -12.57 -0.16
C ALA A 89 -15.09 -12.03 -0.20
N ASP A 90 -15.57 -11.63 -1.38
CA ASP A 90 -16.92 -11.07 -1.57
C ASP A 90 -17.25 -9.98 -0.52
N ALA A 91 -16.26 -9.18 -0.17
CA ALA A 91 -16.38 -8.06 0.77
C ALA A 91 -16.55 -6.74 -0.01
N PRO A 92 -17.75 -6.44 -0.56
CA PRO A 92 -17.95 -5.31 -1.45
C PRO A 92 -17.66 -3.99 -0.75
N ILE A 93 -17.04 -3.08 -1.48
CA ILE A 93 -16.82 -1.72 -0.99
C ILE A 93 -18.16 -0.99 -1.00
N LYS A 94 -18.61 -0.55 0.17
CA LYS A 94 -19.80 0.29 0.25
C LYS A 94 -19.48 1.69 -0.29
N GLN A 95 -20.04 2.03 -1.44
CA GLN A 95 -19.92 3.38 -1.98
C GLN A 95 -20.56 4.40 -1.04
N GLN A 96 -19.83 5.49 -0.79
CA GLN A 96 -20.30 6.61 0.02
C GLN A 96 -20.06 7.90 -0.74
N LYS A 97 -21.03 8.81 -0.70
CA LYS A 97 -20.90 10.15 -1.28
C LYS A 97 -19.86 11.00 -0.53
N GLN A 98 -19.66 10.72 0.74
CA GLN A 98 -18.72 11.41 1.60
C GLN A 98 -18.12 10.40 2.57
N VAL A 99 -16.81 10.45 2.73
CA VAL A 99 -16.07 9.71 3.75
C VAL A 99 -15.39 10.68 4.69
N SER A 100 -15.35 10.33 5.97
CA SER A 100 -14.67 11.10 6.99
C SER A 100 -13.79 10.17 7.80
N VAL A 101 -12.55 10.56 8.01
CA VAL A 101 -11.61 9.83 8.86
C VAL A 101 -10.91 10.80 9.79
N LYS A 102 -10.86 10.48 11.07
CA LYS A 102 -10.05 11.21 12.03
C LYS A 102 -8.61 10.75 11.86
N VAL A 103 -7.73 11.68 11.55
CA VAL A 103 -6.29 11.42 11.44
C VAL A 103 -5.61 12.11 12.60
N ASP A 104 -5.28 11.35 13.62
CA ASP A 104 -4.33 11.76 14.67
C ASP A 104 -2.91 11.41 14.17
N LYS A 105 -1.87 11.99 14.80
CA LYS A 105 -0.49 11.58 14.51
C LYS A 105 -0.35 10.10 14.84
N PHE A 106 -0.01 9.31 13.83
CA PHE A 106 0.16 7.86 13.93
C PHE A 106 1.58 7.48 13.50
N ILE A 107 2.21 6.63 14.28
CA ILE A 107 3.52 6.04 13.97
C ILE A 107 3.37 4.52 14.10
N SER A 108 3.66 3.79 13.02
CA SER A 108 3.59 2.34 13.03
C SER A 108 4.64 1.72 13.94
N LYS A 109 4.33 0.57 14.52
CA LYS A 109 5.33 -0.25 15.24
C LYS A 109 6.27 -0.92 14.24
N THR A 110 7.44 -1.30 14.69
CA THR A 110 8.33 -2.18 13.94
C THR A 110 7.69 -3.56 13.82
N PRO A 111 7.67 -4.18 12.64
CA PRO A 111 7.19 -5.54 12.49
C PRO A 111 7.99 -6.50 13.37
N SER A 112 7.31 -7.37 14.11
CA SER A 112 7.93 -8.36 14.99
C SER A 112 8.58 -9.52 14.24
N VAL A 113 8.14 -9.77 13.00
CA VAL A 113 8.63 -10.84 12.12
C VAL A 113 9.06 -10.25 10.78
N LYS A 114 10.26 -10.65 10.31
CA LYS A 114 10.84 -10.09 9.07
C LYS A 114 10.05 -10.48 7.83
N PHE A 115 9.70 -11.75 7.68
CA PHE A 115 8.96 -12.23 6.51
C PHE A 115 7.53 -12.59 6.92
N ARG A 116 6.57 -12.01 6.21
CA ARG A 116 5.13 -12.18 6.43
C ARG A 116 4.47 -12.34 5.07
N GLY A 117 3.79 -13.43 4.85
CA GLY A 117 3.23 -13.67 3.53
C GLY A 117 2.45 -14.96 3.43
N VAL A 118 2.29 -15.40 2.20
CA VAL A 118 1.56 -16.61 1.86
C VAL A 118 2.38 -17.51 0.94
N PHE A 119 2.11 -18.79 1.04
CA PHE A 119 2.48 -19.78 0.05
C PHE A 119 1.22 -20.17 -0.73
N ILE A 120 1.27 -20.08 -2.05
CA ILE A 120 0.20 -20.53 -2.94
C ILE A 120 0.56 -21.93 -3.39
N ASN A 121 -0.02 -22.92 -2.73
CA ASN A 121 0.14 -24.32 -3.09
C ASN A 121 -1.05 -24.76 -3.95
N ASP A 122 -1.22 -24.15 -5.10
CA ASP A 122 -2.30 -24.49 -6.04
C ASP A 122 -1.75 -25.28 -7.23
N GLU A 123 -1.88 -26.56 -7.09
CA GLU A 123 -1.51 -27.55 -8.10
C GLU A 123 -2.80 -28.06 -8.77
N ASP A 124 -3.47 -27.20 -9.57
CA ASP A 124 -4.67 -27.49 -10.36
C ASP A 124 -6.01 -27.47 -9.62
N TRP A 125 -6.10 -26.99 -8.37
CA TRP A 125 -7.32 -27.06 -7.57
C TRP A 125 -8.14 -25.77 -7.56
N GLY A 126 -7.79 -24.81 -6.74
CA GLY A 126 -8.64 -23.66 -6.42
C GLY A 126 -8.38 -22.44 -7.30
N LEU A 127 -7.26 -21.74 -7.03
CA LEU A 127 -6.93 -20.48 -7.68
C LEU A 127 -6.72 -20.61 -9.19
N TYR A 128 -6.07 -21.69 -9.63
CA TYR A 128 -5.85 -22.00 -11.04
C TYR A 128 -7.18 -22.10 -11.79
N ARG A 129 -8.08 -22.97 -11.33
CA ARG A 129 -9.39 -23.18 -11.97
C ARG A 129 -10.26 -21.93 -11.93
N TRP A 130 -10.22 -21.21 -10.83
CA TRP A 130 -10.96 -19.97 -10.68
C TRP A 130 -10.46 -18.89 -11.65
N SER A 131 -9.16 -18.64 -11.72
CA SER A 131 -8.58 -17.65 -12.62
C SER A 131 -8.83 -17.97 -14.07
N LYS A 132 -8.58 -19.21 -14.47
CA LYS A 132 -8.85 -19.71 -15.82
C LYS A 132 -10.30 -19.52 -16.27
N ARG A 133 -11.27 -19.67 -15.36
CA ARG A 133 -12.71 -19.56 -15.69
C ARG A 133 -13.24 -18.13 -15.56
N ASN A 134 -12.71 -17.35 -14.66
CA ASN A 134 -13.37 -16.11 -14.23
C ASN A 134 -12.53 -14.84 -14.47
N PHE A 135 -11.20 -14.93 -14.50
CA PHE A 135 -10.37 -13.73 -14.47
C PHE A 135 -9.36 -13.62 -15.63
N GLU A 136 -8.53 -14.63 -15.86
CA GLU A 136 -7.56 -14.68 -16.97
C GLU A 136 -7.92 -15.80 -17.96
N LYS A 137 -9.15 -15.75 -18.47
CA LYS A 137 -9.72 -16.78 -19.38
C LYS A 137 -8.90 -16.95 -20.63
N GLU A 138 -8.39 -15.87 -21.19
CA GLU A 138 -7.60 -15.81 -22.40
C GLU A 138 -6.26 -16.55 -22.27
N ARG A 139 -5.75 -16.63 -21.04
CA ARG A 139 -4.49 -17.29 -20.77
C ARG A 139 -4.63 -18.79 -20.51
N GLY A 140 -5.80 -19.22 -20.09
CA GLY A 140 -6.03 -20.61 -19.71
C GLY A 140 -5.34 -21.06 -18.43
N ASN A 141 -4.79 -20.10 -17.68
CA ASN A 141 -4.04 -20.30 -16.45
C ASN A 141 -4.17 -19.04 -15.56
N PHE A 142 -3.69 -19.05 -14.33
CA PHE A 142 -3.51 -17.79 -13.65
C PHE A 142 -2.13 -17.17 -13.95
N GLY A 143 -2.14 -15.87 -14.17
CA GLY A 143 -1.00 -15.16 -14.72
C GLY A 143 -0.69 -13.88 -13.96
N PRO A 144 0.00 -12.93 -14.61
CA PRO A 144 0.43 -11.69 -13.98
C PRO A 144 -0.69 -10.87 -13.33
N ARG A 145 -1.89 -10.88 -13.90
CA ARG A 145 -3.04 -10.13 -13.37
C ARG A 145 -3.53 -10.73 -12.04
N THR A 146 -3.60 -12.05 -11.96
CA THR A 146 -3.96 -12.76 -10.72
C THR A 146 -2.91 -12.51 -9.65
N TYR A 147 -1.62 -12.66 -9.98
CA TYR A 147 -0.54 -12.38 -9.04
C TYR A 147 -0.49 -10.90 -8.62
N ALA A 148 -0.80 -9.96 -9.51
CA ALA A 148 -0.92 -8.55 -9.13
C ALA A 148 -1.99 -8.35 -8.05
N LYS A 149 -3.13 -9.06 -8.12
CA LYS A 149 -4.17 -9.03 -7.09
C LYS A 149 -3.72 -9.70 -5.78
N VAL A 150 -2.94 -10.77 -5.86
CA VAL A 150 -2.32 -11.39 -4.67
C VAL A 150 -1.33 -10.41 -4.02
N CYS A 151 -0.46 -9.78 -4.80
CA CYS A 151 0.49 -8.79 -4.28
C CYS A 151 -0.22 -7.57 -3.67
N GLU A 152 -1.31 -7.09 -4.28
CA GLU A 152 -2.13 -6.02 -3.71
C GLU A 152 -2.70 -6.43 -2.34
N LEU A 153 -3.23 -7.65 -2.22
CA LEU A 153 -3.74 -8.18 -0.94
C LEU A 153 -2.62 -8.22 0.11
N LEU A 154 -1.46 -8.73 -0.25
CA LEU A 154 -0.32 -8.81 0.66
C LEU A 154 0.08 -7.42 1.17
N LEU A 155 0.18 -6.42 0.29
CA LEU A 155 0.48 -5.04 0.70
C LEU A 155 -0.62 -4.46 1.63
N ARG A 156 -1.90 -4.75 1.36
CA ARG A 156 -3.02 -4.33 2.22
C ARG A 156 -3.00 -4.99 3.60
N LEU A 157 -2.46 -6.19 3.70
CA LEU A 157 -2.24 -6.94 4.94
C LEU A 157 -0.89 -6.64 5.60
N GLN A 158 -0.10 -5.70 5.06
CA GLN A 158 1.26 -5.36 5.49
C GLN A 158 2.20 -6.58 5.45
N ALA A 159 2.02 -7.42 4.44
CA ALA A 159 2.86 -8.58 4.17
C ALA A 159 3.86 -8.29 3.04
N ASN A 160 4.95 -9.03 3.01
CA ASN A 160 6.11 -8.75 2.14
C ASN A 160 6.73 -10.00 1.51
N TYR A 161 6.06 -11.12 1.63
CA TYR A 161 6.55 -12.40 1.13
C TYR A 161 5.48 -13.14 0.35
N LEU A 162 5.87 -13.70 -0.78
CA LEU A 162 5.03 -14.58 -1.60
C LEU A 162 5.88 -15.75 -2.07
N CYS A 163 5.44 -16.96 -1.76
CA CYS A 163 5.91 -18.16 -2.41
C CYS A 163 4.86 -18.58 -3.45
N PRO A 164 5.17 -18.47 -4.75
CA PRO A 164 4.20 -18.79 -5.81
C PRO A 164 3.99 -20.30 -5.92
N ALA A 165 2.88 -20.69 -6.58
CA ALA A 165 2.64 -22.06 -6.95
C ALA A 165 3.76 -22.58 -7.87
N MET A 166 4.09 -23.84 -7.72
CA MET A 166 5.01 -24.57 -8.57
C MET A 166 4.27 -25.25 -9.69
N HIS A 167 4.53 -25.91 -10.59
CA HIS A 167 3.83 -26.43 -11.76
C HIS A 167 3.58 -25.39 -12.86
N ASP A 168 2.76 -25.69 -13.80
CA ASP A 168 2.47 -24.85 -14.98
C ASP A 168 1.95 -23.44 -14.59
N ALA A 169 1.35 -23.34 -13.41
CA ALA A 169 0.91 -22.07 -12.87
C ALA A 169 2.06 -21.11 -12.53
N SER A 170 3.27 -21.60 -12.26
CA SER A 170 4.43 -20.77 -11.90
C SER A 170 4.99 -19.97 -13.08
N MET A 171 4.66 -20.33 -14.29
CA MET A 171 5.12 -19.65 -15.52
C MET A 171 4.68 -18.18 -15.58
N ALA A 172 3.77 -17.75 -14.74
CA ALA A 172 3.34 -16.36 -14.65
C ALA A 172 4.46 -15.38 -14.25
N PHE A 173 5.54 -15.85 -13.60
CA PHE A 173 6.69 -15.04 -13.24
C PHE A 173 7.81 -15.01 -14.29
N HIS A 174 7.76 -15.83 -15.31
CA HIS A 174 8.83 -16.00 -16.28
C HIS A 174 8.57 -15.28 -17.62
N ARG A 175 7.50 -14.48 -17.73
CA ARG A 175 7.19 -13.74 -18.96
C ARG A 175 6.47 -12.42 -18.67
#